data_675e49cace018b7edaba9b16032f977b
#
_entry.id   675e49cace018b7edaba9b16032f977b
#
_cell.length_a   1.000
_cell.length_b   1.000
_cell.length_c   1.000
_cell.angle_alpha   90.00
_cell.angle_beta   90.00
_cell.angle_gamma   90.00
#
_symmetry.space_group_name_H-M   'P 1'
#
loop_
_entity.id
_entity.type
_entity.pdbx_description
1 polymer ?
#
loop_
_entity_poly.entity_id
_entity_poly.type
_entity_poly.pdbx_seq_one_letter_code
_entity_poly.pdbx_strand_id
1 'polypeptide(L)'
;MKAILLHFVLFVPLAGASDWKTLPDCRYLPNEANDGDSFHVRVENREYIFRLYFVDTPETETSIAARVREQAKYFHVTVPQNLQIGTEAERFTRQKLARPFTVRTCLQDARGRSRLPRYFAFVQIDNADLGELLVANGLARVFGAANDPPEMNSPEIEWRKLEQLERKAKEQKIGGWGIGTGRLNTRASSQPGASVDYFEAFFHPRAAAQASPASEPPASAKLDVNSASIEALQDLPTIGLVLAKRIIAARPFRSADELRHVKGIGAKKYAKLRPYFQ
;
A
#
# COMPACT_ATOMS: atom_id res chain seq x y z
N MET A 1 -38.03 -36.33 43.32
CA MET A 1 -37.29 -36.30 42.05
C MET A 1 -36.85 -34.87 41.77
N LYS A 2 -35.59 -34.51 41.90
CA LYS A 2 -35.04 -33.18 41.62
C LYS A 2 -34.42 -33.22 40.21
N ALA A 3 -34.97 -32.45 39.28
CA ALA A 3 -34.41 -32.33 37.94
C ALA A 3 -33.20 -31.41 37.98
N ILE A 4 -32.02 -31.92 37.58
CA ILE A 4 -30.79 -31.17 37.42
C ILE A 4 -30.80 -30.61 35.98
N LEU A 5 -30.93 -29.28 35.87
CA LEU A 5 -30.82 -28.55 34.60
C LEU A 5 -29.35 -28.39 34.26
N LEU A 6 -28.87 -29.15 33.29
CA LEU A 6 -27.48 -29.10 32.78
C LEU A 6 -27.41 -27.93 31.82
N HIS A 7 -26.74 -26.81 32.23
CA HIS A 7 -26.44 -25.71 31.36
C HIS A 7 -25.23 -26.08 30.45
N PHE A 8 -25.51 -26.29 29.18
CA PHE A 8 -24.49 -26.47 28.15
C PHE A 8 -23.98 -25.10 27.77
N VAL A 9 -22.80 -24.72 28.29
CA VAL A 9 -22.09 -23.51 27.87
C VAL A 9 -21.48 -23.81 26.52
N LEU A 10 -22.05 -23.25 25.45
CA LEU A 10 -21.45 -23.28 24.11
C LEU A 10 -20.18 -22.42 24.14
N PHE A 11 -19.05 -23.06 24.17
CA PHE A 11 -17.76 -22.39 23.97
C PHE A 11 -17.63 -22.12 22.46
N VAL A 12 -18.00 -20.92 22.04
CA VAL A 12 -17.68 -20.43 20.69
C VAL A 12 -16.19 -20.07 20.71
N PRO A 13 -15.33 -20.76 19.96
CA PRO A 13 -13.94 -20.35 19.88
C PRO A 13 -13.92 -18.96 19.23
N LEU A 14 -13.43 -17.95 19.96
CA LEU A 14 -13.03 -16.69 19.37
C LEU A 14 -12.02 -17.03 18.27
N ALA A 15 -12.33 -16.71 17.01
CA ALA A 15 -11.34 -16.75 15.93
C ALA A 15 -10.15 -15.90 16.38
N GLY A 16 -9.03 -16.57 16.62
CA GLY A 16 -7.84 -15.95 17.18
C GLY A 16 -7.40 -14.81 16.27
N ALA A 17 -7.33 -13.60 16.82
CA ALA A 17 -6.62 -12.50 16.20
C ALA A 17 -5.21 -13.01 15.84
N SER A 18 -4.78 -12.84 14.60
CA SER A 18 -3.43 -13.23 14.18
C SER A 18 -2.41 -12.51 15.07
N ASP A 19 -1.48 -13.27 15.67
CA ASP A 19 -0.46 -12.74 16.59
C ASP A 19 0.57 -11.92 15.83
N TRP A 20 0.31 -10.64 15.64
CA TRP A 20 1.20 -9.71 14.97
C TRP A 20 2.43 -9.41 15.82
N LYS A 21 3.60 -9.53 15.20
CA LYS A 21 4.91 -9.26 15.78
C LYS A 21 5.53 -8.04 15.12
N THR A 22 6.10 -7.18 15.96
CA THR A 22 6.96 -6.08 15.53
C THR A 22 8.40 -6.46 15.84
N LEU A 23 9.23 -6.55 14.81
CA LEU A 23 10.64 -6.95 14.88
C LEU A 23 11.49 -5.71 14.58
N PRO A 24 12.01 -5.02 15.57
CA PRO A 24 12.88 -3.85 15.37
C PRO A 24 14.30 -4.27 14.99
N ASP A 25 15.10 -3.31 14.57
CA ASP A 25 16.53 -3.45 14.29
C ASP A 25 16.89 -4.57 13.29
N CYS A 26 15.97 -4.87 12.39
CA CYS A 26 16.19 -5.82 11.31
C CYS A 26 17.30 -5.34 10.38
N ARG A 27 18.06 -6.28 9.80
CA ARG A 27 19.15 -5.99 8.86
C ARG A 27 19.00 -6.82 7.60
N TYR A 28 19.10 -6.15 6.45
CA TYR A 28 19.15 -6.82 5.15
C TYR A 28 20.37 -7.72 5.04
N LEU A 29 20.16 -8.94 4.57
CA LEU A 29 21.23 -9.89 4.26
C LEU A 29 21.36 -10.02 2.74
N PRO A 30 22.53 -9.69 2.16
CA PRO A 30 22.78 -9.95 0.74
C PRO A 30 22.62 -11.44 0.42
N ASN A 31 21.80 -11.75 -0.60
CA ASN A 31 21.59 -13.11 -1.09
C ASN A 31 21.19 -13.02 -2.57
N GLU A 32 21.66 -13.95 -3.41
CA GLU A 32 21.36 -13.99 -4.84
C GLU A 32 19.86 -14.25 -5.12
N ALA A 33 19.15 -14.85 -4.17
CA ALA A 33 17.72 -15.11 -4.27
C ALA A 33 16.83 -13.91 -3.84
N ASN A 34 17.43 -12.79 -3.44
CA ASN A 34 16.69 -11.58 -3.12
C ASN A 34 16.18 -10.90 -4.39
N ASP A 35 14.96 -10.39 -4.32
CA ASP A 35 14.38 -9.51 -5.32
C ASP A 35 13.81 -8.23 -4.66
N GLY A 36 13.02 -7.45 -5.38
CA GLY A 36 12.50 -6.20 -4.86
C GLY A 36 11.48 -6.36 -3.74
N ASP A 37 10.68 -7.42 -3.73
CA ASP A 37 9.61 -7.66 -2.76
C ASP A 37 9.84 -8.86 -1.85
N SER A 38 10.94 -9.61 -2.03
CA SER A 38 11.25 -10.80 -1.22
C SER A 38 12.75 -10.89 -0.96
N PHE A 39 13.16 -10.91 0.30
CA PHE A 39 14.57 -10.79 0.67
C PHE A 39 14.88 -11.38 2.04
N HIS A 40 16.15 -11.73 2.22
CA HIS A 40 16.71 -12.27 3.45
C HIS A 40 16.96 -11.16 4.47
N VAL A 41 16.58 -11.42 5.72
CA VAL A 41 16.66 -10.46 6.83
C VAL A 41 17.21 -11.15 8.06
N ARG A 42 18.15 -10.52 8.75
CA ARG A 42 18.60 -10.90 10.08
C ARG A 42 17.82 -10.14 11.13
N VAL A 43 17.24 -10.89 12.05
CA VAL A 43 16.60 -10.38 13.26
C VAL A 43 17.33 -11.03 14.44
N GLU A 44 18.05 -10.23 15.21
CA GLU A 44 18.95 -10.74 16.23
C GLU A 44 19.93 -11.79 15.66
N ASN A 45 19.85 -13.04 16.12
CA ASN A 45 20.70 -14.15 15.68
C ASN A 45 19.98 -15.11 14.71
N ARG A 46 18.82 -14.73 14.17
CA ARG A 46 18.02 -15.57 13.25
C ARG A 46 17.92 -14.94 11.88
N GLU A 47 17.87 -15.80 10.88
CA GLU A 47 17.61 -15.42 9.50
C GLU A 47 16.18 -15.77 9.12
N TYR A 48 15.54 -14.84 8.43
CA TYR A 48 14.20 -14.96 7.87
C TYR A 48 14.20 -14.56 6.40
N ILE A 49 13.24 -15.06 5.65
CA ILE A 49 12.89 -14.51 4.33
C ILE A 49 11.54 -13.85 4.48
N PHE A 50 11.48 -12.55 4.17
CA PHE A 50 10.21 -11.82 4.14
C PHE A 50 9.81 -11.49 2.71
N ARG A 51 8.50 -11.57 2.45
CA ARG A 51 7.85 -11.08 1.24
C ARG A 51 6.85 -10.00 1.62
N LEU A 52 6.83 -8.92 0.84
CA LEU A 52 5.92 -7.80 1.11
C LEU A 52 4.47 -8.21 0.85
N TYR A 53 3.56 -7.72 1.69
CA TYR A 53 2.14 -7.71 1.42
C TYR A 53 1.79 -6.71 0.32
N PHE A 54 0.69 -6.93 -0.38
CA PHE A 54 0.03 -6.03 -1.33
C PHE A 54 0.79 -5.70 -2.61
N VAL A 55 2.07 -5.99 -2.71
CA VAL A 55 2.90 -5.58 -3.84
C VAL A 55 3.63 -6.74 -4.48
N ASP A 56 3.97 -6.57 -5.75
CA ASP A 56 4.69 -7.54 -6.56
C ASP A 56 5.66 -6.81 -7.49
N THR A 57 6.96 -7.03 -7.29
CA THR A 57 7.98 -6.49 -8.19
C THR A 57 8.18 -7.42 -9.38
N PRO A 58 8.59 -6.89 -10.54
CA PRO A 58 9.01 -7.74 -11.64
C PRO A 58 10.14 -8.67 -11.25
N GLU A 59 10.15 -9.86 -11.84
CA GLU A 59 11.23 -10.85 -11.68
C GLU A 59 12.55 -10.30 -12.22
N THR A 60 13.66 -10.73 -11.63
CA THR A 60 15.03 -10.41 -12.10
C THR A 60 15.54 -11.41 -13.14
N GLU A 61 14.90 -12.57 -13.25
CA GLU A 61 15.27 -13.68 -14.12
C GLU A 61 14.10 -14.23 -14.91
N THR A 62 14.40 -15.03 -15.94
CA THR A 62 13.40 -15.68 -16.80
C THR A 62 12.97 -17.08 -16.31
N SER A 63 13.40 -17.50 -15.13
CA SER A 63 13.14 -18.84 -14.56
C SER A 63 11.64 -19.22 -14.54
N ILE A 64 10.75 -18.23 -14.39
CA ILE A 64 9.29 -18.39 -14.46
C ILE A 64 8.74 -17.58 -15.64
N ALA A 65 9.03 -18.04 -16.86
CA ALA A 65 8.73 -17.30 -18.09
C ALA A 65 7.26 -16.85 -18.24
N ALA A 66 6.28 -17.61 -17.73
CA ALA A 66 4.87 -17.22 -17.79
C ALA A 66 4.59 -15.99 -16.94
N ARG A 67 5.15 -15.92 -15.72
CA ARG A 67 5.03 -14.81 -14.79
C ARG A 67 5.73 -13.56 -15.34
N VAL A 68 6.95 -13.70 -15.86
CA VAL A 68 7.69 -12.59 -16.48
C VAL A 68 6.90 -11.97 -17.64
N ARG A 69 6.28 -12.79 -18.49
CA ARG A 69 5.43 -12.29 -19.60
C ARG A 69 4.17 -11.59 -19.09
N GLU A 70 3.56 -12.09 -18.04
CA GLU A 70 2.37 -11.50 -17.41
C GLU A 70 2.72 -10.14 -16.80
N GLN A 71 3.83 -10.03 -16.08
CA GLN A 71 4.33 -8.78 -15.52
C GLN A 71 4.70 -7.77 -16.62
N ALA A 72 5.40 -8.21 -17.69
CA ALA A 72 5.74 -7.36 -18.83
C ALA A 72 4.49 -6.78 -19.52
N LYS A 73 3.43 -7.60 -19.66
CA LYS A 73 2.14 -7.14 -20.16
C LYS A 73 1.49 -6.09 -19.25
N TYR A 74 1.58 -6.29 -17.94
CA TYR A 74 1.03 -5.36 -16.95
C TYR A 74 1.70 -3.99 -17.03
N PHE A 75 3.04 -3.94 -17.11
CA PHE A 75 3.81 -2.69 -17.22
C PHE A 75 3.82 -2.12 -18.65
N HIS A 76 3.22 -2.79 -19.64
CA HIS A 76 3.26 -2.42 -21.06
C HIS A 76 4.68 -2.30 -21.61
N VAL A 77 5.55 -3.24 -21.26
CA VAL A 77 6.96 -3.28 -21.64
C VAL A 77 7.34 -4.62 -22.28
N THR A 78 8.53 -4.68 -22.87
CA THR A 78 9.11 -5.95 -23.35
C THR A 78 9.64 -6.79 -22.18
N VAL A 79 9.84 -8.11 -22.41
CA VAL A 79 10.43 -8.99 -21.40
C VAL A 79 11.79 -8.50 -20.90
N PRO A 80 12.76 -8.09 -21.75
CA PRO A 80 14.01 -7.51 -21.26
C PRO A 80 13.83 -6.26 -20.39
N GLN A 81 12.91 -5.37 -20.76
CA GLN A 81 12.59 -4.18 -19.97
C GLN A 81 11.95 -4.55 -18.63
N ASN A 82 11.10 -5.59 -18.58
CA ASN A 82 10.54 -6.09 -17.33
C ASN A 82 11.62 -6.56 -16.36
N LEU A 83 12.63 -7.30 -16.86
CA LEU A 83 13.76 -7.74 -16.05
C LEU A 83 14.61 -6.56 -15.55
N GLN A 84 14.74 -5.48 -16.34
CA GLN A 84 15.39 -4.25 -15.90
C GLN A 84 14.64 -3.59 -14.74
N ILE A 85 13.30 -3.54 -14.80
CA ILE A 85 12.48 -3.02 -13.69
C ILE A 85 12.71 -3.87 -12.44
N GLY A 86 12.74 -5.20 -12.56
CA GLY A 86 13.02 -6.12 -11.45
C GLY A 86 14.39 -5.86 -10.82
N THR A 87 15.44 -5.72 -11.64
CA THR A 87 16.80 -5.39 -11.17
C THR A 87 16.84 -4.04 -10.46
N GLU A 88 16.12 -3.04 -10.98
CA GLU A 88 16.02 -1.72 -10.34
C GLU A 88 15.23 -1.80 -9.01
N ALA A 89 14.17 -2.60 -8.94
CA ALA A 89 13.41 -2.84 -7.71
C ALA A 89 14.30 -3.49 -6.63
N GLU A 90 15.06 -4.54 -6.99
CA GLU A 90 16.02 -5.18 -6.08
C GLU A 90 17.07 -4.17 -5.57
N ARG A 91 17.67 -3.39 -6.49
CA ARG A 91 18.66 -2.36 -6.14
C ARG A 91 18.06 -1.31 -5.19
N PHE A 92 16.85 -0.85 -5.47
CA PHE A 92 16.12 0.11 -4.65
C PHE A 92 15.87 -0.44 -3.24
N THR A 93 15.33 -1.65 -3.13
CA THR A 93 15.09 -2.33 -1.85
C THR A 93 16.38 -2.46 -1.05
N ARG A 94 17.46 -2.96 -1.66
CA ARG A 94 18.78 -3.06 -1.01
C ARG A 94 19.29 -1.71 -0.49
N GLN A 95 19.14 -0.64 -1.25
CA GLN A 95 19.54 0.71 -0.82
C GLN A 95 18.68 1.22 0.34
N LYS A 96 17.38 1.04 0.28
CA LYS A 96 16.46 1.46 1.35
C LYS A 96 16.71 0.68 2.65
N LEU A 97 17.05 -0.59 2.55
CA LEU A 97 17.32 -1.48 3.69
C LEU A 97 18.80 -1.50 4.13
N ALA A 98 19.61 -0.53 3.66
CA ALA A 98 21.04 -0.43 4.05
C ALA A 98 21.24 -0.07 5.54
N ARG A 99 20.26 0.56 6.17
CA ARG A 99 20.21 0.86 7.62
C ARG A 99 19.22 -0.08 8.30
N PRO A 100 19.29 -0.23 9.65
CA PRO A 100 18.29 -1.00 10.39
C PRO A 100 16.87 -0.51 10.12
N PHE A 101 15.93 -1.44 10.06
CA PHE A 101 14.52 -1.19 9.76
C PHE A 101 13.62 -2.06 10.65
N THR A 102 12.33 -1.81 10.62
CA THR A 102 11.34 -2.57 11.39
C THR A 102 10.51 -3.46 10.46
N VAL A 103 10.32 -4.72 10.87
CA VAL A 103 9.43 -5.67 10.19
C VAL A 103 8.21 -5.93 11.05
N ARG A 104 7.03 -5.93 10.44
CA ARG A 104 5.76 -6.31 11.07
C ARG A 104 5.18 -7.52 10.35
N THR A 105 4.94 -8.60 11.06
CA THR A 105 4.50 -9.88 10.50
C THR A 105 3.67 -10.67 11.49
N CYS A 106 2.71 -11.43 11.00
CA CYS A 106 2.05 -12.51 11.76
C CYS A 106 2.62 -13.89 11.39
N LEU A 107 3.79 -13.93 10.74
CA LEU A 107 4.43 -15.15 10.23
C LEU A 107 3.53 -15.97 9.30
N GLN A 108 2.65 -15.31 8.56
CA GLN A 108 1.84 -15.96 7.53
C GLN A 108 2.75 -16.48 6.42
N ASP A 109 2.61 -17.77 6.10
CA ASP A 109 3.42 -18.43 5.07
C ASP A 109 3.16 -17.80 3.68
N ALA A 110 4.22 -17.23 3.10
CA ALA A 110 4.19 -16.63 1.77
C ALA A 110 4.44 -17.65 0.65
N ARG A 111 4.56 -18.92 1.02
CA ARG A 111 4.87 -20.03 0.13
C ARG A 111 6.08 -19.75 -0.77
N GLY A 112 6.77 -20.75 -1.20
CA GLY A 112 7.94 -20.59 -2.05
C GLY A 112 8.76 -21.86 -2.10
N ARG A 113 9.83 -21.84 -2.92
CA ARG A 113 10.78 -22.94 -3.07
C ARG A 113 12.09 -22.73 -2.30
N SER A 114 12.12 -21.72 -1.43
CA SER A 114 13.29 -21.42 -0.59
C SER A 114 13.54 -22.52 0.46
N ARG A 115 14.81 -22.69 0.88
CA ARG A 115 15.16 -23.62 1.95
C ARG A 115 14.63 -23.15 3.31
N LEU A 116 14.61 -21.83 3.54
CA LEU A 116 14.02 -21.23 4.72
C LEU A 116 12.54 -20.91 4.46
N PRO A 117 11.67 -20.99 5.47
CA PRO A 117 10.31 -20.49 5.38
C PRO A 117 10.30 -19.01 4.99
N ARG A 118 9.38 -18.65 4.09
CA ARG A 118 9.16 -17.27 3.65
C ARG A 118 7.85 -16.77 4.23
N TYR A 119 7.88 -15.61 4.86
CA TYR A 119 6.73 -15.05 5.55
C TYR A 119 6.34 -13.71 4.95
N PHE A 120 5.03 -13.44 4.89
CA PHE A 120 4.56 -12.12 4.53
C PHE A 120 4.85 -11.09 5.64
N ALA A 121 5.17 -9.87 5.23
CA ALA A 121 5.48 -8.78 6.15
C ALA A 121 5.20 -7.39 5.56
N PHE A 122 5.01 -6.42 6.44
CA PHE A 122 5.23 -5.00 6.18
C PHE A 122 6.63 -4.62 6.64
N VAL A 123 7.26 -3.71 5.92
CA VAL A 123 8.62 -3.26 6.22
C VAL A 123 8.65 -1.76 6.31
N GLN A 124 8.92 -1.25 7.51
CA GLN A 124 8.98 0.17 7.81
C GLN A 124 10.41 0.67 7.86
N ILE A 125 10.67 1.74 7.14
CA ILE A 125 11.96 2.44 7.04
C ILE A 125 11.68 3.89 7.44
N ASP A 126 12.16 4.30 8.58
CA ASP A 126 11.80 5.57 9.20
C ASP A 126 10.25 5.66 9.32
N ASN A 127 9.60 6.56 8.60
CA ASN A 127 8.14 6.74 8.62
C ASN A 127 7.44 6.21 7.36
N ALA A 128 8.14 5.43 6.51
CA ALA A 128 7.62 4.97 5.23
C ALA A 128 7.52 3.44 5.15
N ASP A 129 6.50 2.92 4.47
CA ASP A 129 6.41 1.49 4.12
C ASP A 129 7.16 1.21 2.81
N LEU A 130 7.95 0.12 2.77
CA LEU A 130 8.75 -0.23 1.59
C LEU A 130 7.87 -0.56 0.38
N GLY A 131 6.74 -1.22 0.58
CA GLY A 131 5.79 -1.53 -0.50
C GLY A 131 5.24 -0.27 -1.14
N GLU A 132 4.85 0.72 -0.32
CA GLU A 132 4.41 2.03 -0.80
C GLU A 132 5.51 2.75 -1.59
N LEU A 133 6.75 2.72 -1.09
CA LEU A 133 7.90 3.31 -1.78
C LEU A 133 8.15 2.66 -3.14
N LEU A 134 8.07 1.33 -3.24
CA LEU A 134 8.23 0.60 -4.50
C LEU A 134 7.14 0.97 -5.51
N VAL A 135 5.88 1.00 -5.11
CA VAL A 135 4.75 1.37 -5.98
C VAL A 135 4.85 2.83 -6.44
N ALA A 136 5.13 3.75 -5.53
CA ALA A 136 5.28 5.17 -5.84
C ALA A 136 6.43 5.46 -6.82
N ASN A 137 7.47 4.62 -6.80
CA ASN A 137 8.59 4.70 -7.74
C ASN A 137 8.38 3.88 -9.02
N GLY A 138 7.19 3.31 -9.24
CA GLY A 138 6.87 2.51 -10.43
C GLY A 138 7.71 1.23 -10.56
N LEU A 139 8.18 0.68 -9.44
CA LEU A 139 9.03 -0.51 -9.35
C LEU A 139 8.26 -1.76 -8.92
N ALA A 140 7.04 -1.59 -8.44
CA ALA A 140 6.12 -2.67 -8.10
C ALA A 140 4.71 -2.36 -8.62
N ARG A 141 3.91 -3.40 -8.79
CA ARG A 141 2.46 -3.33 -9.01
C ARG A 141 1.71 -3.65 -7.73
N VAL A 142 0.49 -3.17 -7.64
CA VAL A 142 -0.42 -3.53 -6.55
C VAL A 142 -0.98 -4.92 -6.83
N PHE A 143 -0.49 -5.92 -6.10
CA PHE A 143 -0.82 -7.33 -6.33
C PHE A 143 -0.42 -8.20 -5.12
N GLY A 144 -1.08 -9.33 -4.92
CA GLY A 144 -0.65 -10.37 -3.98
C GLY A 144 -1.52 -10.51 -2.75
N ALA A 145 -0.94 -10.99 -1.66
CA ALA A 145 -1.65 -11.21 -0.40
C ALA A 145 -1.92 -9.90 0.32
N ALA A 146 -3.10 -9.81 0.91
CA ALA A 146 -3.52 -8.72 1.78
C ALA A 146 -3.64 -9.21 3.22
N ASN A 147 -3.31 -8.37 4.17
CA ASN A 147 -3.58 -8.58 5.59
C ASN A 147 -3.62 -7.23 6.31
N ASP A 148 -4.16 -7.19 7.52
CA ASP A 148 -4.33 -5.99 8.33
C ASP A 148 -3.75 -6.18 9.73
N PRO A 149 -2.61 -5.56 10.06
CA PRO A 149 -2.18 -5.46 11.45
C PRO A 149 -3.17 -4.59 12.24
N PRO A 150 -3.23 -4.75 13.59
CA PRO A 150 -4.24 -4.09 14.43
C PRO A 150 -4.34 -2.57 14.28
N GLU A 151 -3.25 -1.91 13.87
CA GLU A 151 -3.21 -0.45 13.66
C GLU A 151 -3.67 -0.02 12.27
N MET A 152 -3.78 -0.93 11.32
CA MET A 152 -4.29 -0.66 9.99
C MET A 152 -5.81 -0.59 10.04
N ASN A 153 -6.39 0.40 9.37
CA ASN A 153 -7.83 0.58 9.38
C ASN A 153 -8.59 -0.55 8.66
N SER A 154 -8.05 -1.04 7.55
CA SER A 154 -8.49 -2.24 6.82
C SER A 154 -7.59 -2.50 5.62
N PRO A 155 -7.51 -3.74 5.12
CA PRO A 155 -6.77 -4.07 3.90
C PRO A 155 -7.26 -3.29 2.67
N GLU A 156 -8.56 -2.96 2.59
CA GLU A 156 -9.12 -2.21 1.47
C GLU A 156 -8.67 -0.75 1.44
N ILE A 157 -8.36 -0.17 2.59
CA ILE A 157 -7.83 1.20 2.67
C ILE A 157 -6.39 1.21 2.17
N GLU A 158 -5.58 0.25 2.58
CA GLU A 158 -4.21 0.12 2.11
C GLU A 158 -4.14 -0.18 0.62
N TRP A 159 -5.00 -1.09 0.14
CA TRP A 159 -5.09 -1.40 -1.28
C TRP A 159 -5.37 -0.15 -2.12
N ARG A 160 -6.35 0.65 -1.73
CA ARG A 160 -6.68 1.91 -2.43
C ARG A 160 -5.58 2.95 -2.38
N LYS A 161 -4.89 3.06 -1.26
CA LYS A 161 -3.72 3.94 -1.13
C LYS A 161 -2.64 3.55 -2.15
N LEU A 162 -2.33 2.26 -2.22
CA LEU A 162 -1.37 1.75 -3.19
C LEU A 162 -1.83 1.94 -4.64
N GLU A 163 -3.11 1.74 -4.95
CA GLU A 163 -3.67 2.02 -6.29
C GLU A 163 -3.57 3.50 -6.66
N GLN A 164 -3.73 4.41 -5.71
CA GLN A 164 -3.53 5.85 -5.94
C GLN A 164 -2.05 6.16 -6.23
N LEU A 165 -1.12 5.57 -5.50
CA LEU A 165 0.31 5.70 -5.76
C LEU A 165 0.69 5.16 -7.13
N GLU A 166 0.19 3.98 -7.48
CA GLU A 166 0.42 3.36 -8.80
C GLU A 166 -0.13 4.23 -9.93
N ARG A 167 -1.35 4.77 -9.80
CA ARG A 167 -1.95 5.68 -10.77
C ARG A 167 -1.07 6.91 -10.99
N LYS A 168 -0.59 7.54 -9.93
CA LYS A 168 0.32 8.69 -10.03
C LYS A 168 1.65 8.33 -10.69
N ALA A 169 2.22 7.17 -10.36
CA ALA A 169 3.42 6.70 -11.02
C ALA A 169 3.20 6.49 -12.53
N LYS A 170 2.03 5.97 -12.94
CA LYS A 170 1.62 5.83 -14.35
C LYS A 170 1.47 7.18 -15.05
N GLU A 171 0.75 8.13 -14.44
CA GLU A 171 0.54 9.48 -14.99
C GLU A 171 1.85 10.24 -15.16
N GLN A 172 2.75 10.12 -14.20
CA GLN A 172 4.05 10.79 -14.20
C GLN A 172 5.14 10.00 -14.94
N LYS A 173 4.80 8.81 -15.47
CA LYS A 173 5.75 7.93 -16.18
C LYS A 173 7.00 7.62 -15.35
N ILE A 174 6.83 7.31 -14.08
CA ILE A 174 7.92 6.99 -13.15
C ILE A 174 8.25 5.50 -13.27
N GLY A 175 9.54 5.17 -13.14
CA GLY A 175 10.04 3.79 -13.12
C GLY A 175 9.64 3.01 -14.37
N GLY A 176 9.07 1.82 -14.18
CA GLY A 176 8.61 0.95 -15.26
C GLY A 176 7.59 1.60 -16.19
N TRP A 177 6.78 2.53 -15.69
CA TRP A 177 5.78 3.25 -16.48
C TRP A 177 6.37 4.27 -17.47
N GLY A 178 7.65 4.62 -17.31
CA GLY A 178 8.37 5.57 -18.18
C GLY A 178 9.27 4.93 -19.24
N ILE A 179 9.44 3.62 -19.25
CA ILE A 179 10.44 2.93 -20.11
C ILE A 179 10.15 3.15 -21.60
N GLY A 180 8.90 3.23 -22.03
CA GLY A 180 8.54 3.52 -23.42
C GLY A 180 9.03 4.88 -23.94
N THR A 181 9.53 5.76 -23.08
CA THR A 181 10.10 7.08 -23.40
C THR A 181 11.63 7.15 -23.37
N GLY A 182 12.32 6.00 -23.23
CA GLY A 182 13.77 5.89 -23.46
C GLY A 182 14.67 5.99 -22.23
N ARG A 183 14.14 6.19 -21.01
CA ARG A 183 14.93 6.13 -19.76
C ARG A 183 14.08 5.63 -18.60
N LEU A 184 14.64 4.71 -17.80
CA LEU A 184 14.18 4.46 -16.43
C LEU A 184 14.44 5.72 -15.59
N ASN A 185 13.48 6.63 -15.55
CA ASN A 185 13.52 7.74 -14.61
C ASN A 185 13.09 7.21 -13.21
N THR A 186 13.96 6.45 -12.56
CA THR A 186 13.86 6.28 -11.13
C THR A 186 14.39 7.57 -10.51
N ARG A 187 13.53 8.37 -9.95
CA ARG A 187 13.89 9.58 -9.19
C ARG A 187 14.88 9.28 -8.04
N ALA A 188 15.09 7.99 -7.76
CA ALA A 188 16.01 7.50 -6.75
C ALA A 188 17.49 7.50 -7.16
N SER A 189 17.84 7.71 -8.47
CA SER A 189 19.22 7.52 -8.94
C SER A 189 20.10 8.76 -8.90
N SER A 190 19.59 9.95 -8.56
CA SER A 190 20.37 11.18 -8.65
C SER A 190 20.47 12.05 -7.40
N GLN A 191 19.72 11.75 -6.30
CA GLN A 191 19.92 12.46 -5.03
C GLN A 191 19.56 11.58 -3.82
N PRO A 192 20.44 11.45 -2.80
CA PRO A 192 20.13 10.72 -1.56
C PRO A 192 19.18 11.47 -0.64
N GLY A 193 18.07 11.96 -1.09
CA GLY A 193 17.07 12.71 -0.33
C GLY A 193 15.78 12.94 -1.11
N ALA A 194 15.84 12.87 -2.44
CA ALA A 194 14.69 13.27 -3.27
C ALA A 194 13.49 12.30 -3.24
N SER A 195 13.70 11.03 -2.88
CA SER A 195 12.59 10.07 -2.75
C SER A 195 11.81 10.25 -1.45
N VAL A 196 12.48 10.74 -0.39
CA VAL A 196 11.85 11.03 0.91
C VAL A 196 10.97 12.26 0.78
N ASP A 197 11.44 13.30 0.08
CA ASP A 197 10.70 14.56 -0.10
C ASP A 197 9.40 14.38 -0.90
N TYR A 198 9.39 13.47 -1.89
CA TYR A 198 8.16 13.21 -2.66
C TYR A 198 7.14 12.42 -1.85
N PHE A 199 7.59 11.45 -1.08
CA PHE A 199 6.74 10.67 -0.18
C PHE A 199 6.21 11.57 0.95
N GLU A 200 7.08 12.37 1.59
CA GLU A 200 6.70 13.35 2.61
C GLU A 200 5.73 14.40 2.06
N ALA A 201 5.96 14.93 0.87
CA ALA A 201 5.04 15.88 0.22
C ALA A 201 3.68 15.26 -0.08
N PHE A 202 3.62 13.95 -0.32
CA PHE A 202 2.37 13.25 -0.60
C PHE A 202 1.56 12.95 0.66
N PHE A 203 2.23 12.46 1.72
CA PHE A 203 1.57 12.01 2.96
C PHE A 203 1.52 13.07 4.07
N HIS A 204 2.44 14.05 4.02
CA HIS A 204 2.55 15.13 4.97
C HIS A 204 2.58 16.51 4.28
N PRO A 205 1.50 16.91 3.59
CA PRO A 205 1.47 18.16 2.82
C PRO A 205 1.79 19.42 3.65
N ARG A 206 1.69 19.34 4.99
CA ARG A 206 2.05 20.42 5.89
C ARG A 206 3.56 20.65 6.06
N ALA A 207 4.39 19.62 5.92
CA ALA A 207 5.84 19.75 6.05
C ALA A 207 6.48 20.36 4.78
N ALA A 208 5.90 20.06 3.60
CA ALA A 208 6.37 20.61 2.32
C ALA A 208 6.00 22.08 2.09
N ALA A 209 4.93 22.58 2.73
CA ALA A 209 4.46 23.94 2.58
C ALA A 209 5.35 25.00 3.26
N GLN A 210 6.34 24.59 4.07
CA GLN A 210 7.27 25.50 4.74
C GLN A 210 8.55 25.81 3.94
N ALA A 211 8.75 25.19 2.78
CA ALA A 211 9.98 25.29 2.00
C ALA A 211 9.90 26.11 0.68
N SER A 212 8.76 26.76 0.36
CA SER A 212 8.67 27.66 -0.81
C SER A 212 7.60 28.74 -0.62
N PRO A 213 7.87 29.97 -1.01
CA PRO A 213 6.86 31.02 -0.94
C PRO A 213 5.90 30.98 -2.13
N ALA A 214 4.64 30.90 -1.77
CA ALA A 214 3.45 31.39 -2.46
C ALA A 214 3.14 30.99 -3.91
N SER A 215 2.18 30.08 -4.06
CA SER A 215 0.98 30.36 -4.84
C SER A 215 -0.19 29.61 -4.20
N GLU A 216 -1.21 30.34 -3.77
CA GLU A 216 -2.45 29.77 -3.22
C GLU A 216 -3.08 28.84 -4.25
N PRO A 217 -3.52 27.63 -3.85
CA PRO A 217 -4.37 26.81 -4.70
C PRO A 217 -5.74 27.51 -4.82
N PRO A 218 -6.40 27.46 -5.99
CA PRO A 218 -7.73 27.99 -6.13
C PRO A 218 -8.67 27.31 -5.13
N ALA A 219 -9.52 28.09 -4.49
CA ALA A 219 -10.54 27.62 -3.55
C ALA A 219 -11.27 26.40 -4.16
N SER A 220 -11.12 25.23 -3.53
CA SER A 220 -11.73 23.99 -3.99
C SER A 220 -13.25 24.21 -4.05
N ALA A 221 -13.81 24.16 -5.25
CA ALA A 221 -15.25 24.20 -5.45
C ALA A 221 -15.85 23.05 -4.63
N LYS A 222 -16.79 23.38 -3.74
CA LYS A 222 -17.51 22.38 -2.95
C LYS A 222 -18.26 21.43 -3.89
N LEU A 223 -18.24 20.16 -3.57
CA LEU A 223 -18.93 19.13 -4.34
C LEU A 223 -20.44 19.21 -4.13
N ASP A 224 -21.19 19.04 -5.20
CA ASP A 224 -22.62 18.78 -5.10
C ASP A 224 -22.83 17.29 -4.80
N VAL A 225 -23.51 17.00 -3.69
CA VAL A 225 -23.76 15.64 -3.23
C VAL A 225 -24.54 14.79 -4.23
N ASN A 226 -25.38 15.41 -5.07
CA ASN A 226 -26.23 14.72 -6.04
C ASN A 226 -25.54 14.45 -7.39
N SER A 227 -24.57 15.26 -7.78
CA SER A 227 -23.91 15.15 -9.07
C SER A 227 -22.46 14.66 -9.00
N ALA A 228 -21.83 14.69 -7.81
CA ALA A 228 -20.44 14.23 -7.65
C ALA A 228 -20.23 12.80 -8.18
N SER A 229 -19.17 12.59 -8.98
CA SER A 229 -18.81 11.27 -9.48
C SER A 229 -18.35 10.34 -8.36
N ILE A 230 -18.28 9.04 -8.64
CA ILE A 230 -17.83 8.06 -7.66
C ILE A 230 -16.37 8.33 -7.27
N GLU A 231 -15.55 8.77 -8.23
CA GLU A 231 -14.14 9.13 -8.05
C GLU A 231 -14.03 10.37 -7.15
N ALA A 232 -14.76 11.45 -7.48
CA ALA A 232 -14.78 12.68 -6.68
C ALA A 232 -15.24 12.44 -5.22
N LEU A 233 -16.17 11.51 -5.01
CA LEU A 233 -16.56 11.10 -3.67
C LEU A 233 -15.47 10.31 -2.96
N GLN A 234 -14.72 9.47 -3.68
CA GLN A 234 -13.63 8.67 -3.12
C GLN A 234 -12.39 9.50 -2.77
N ASP A 235 -12.21 10.66 -3.41
CA ASP A 235 -11.13 11.61 -3.08
C ASP A 235 -11.36 12.32 -1.74
N LEU A 236 -12.57 12.23 -1.20
CA LEU A 236 -12.89 12.82 0.11
C LEU A 236 -12.38 11.95 1.27
N PRO A 237 -11.91 12.57 2.37
CA PRO A 237 -11.45 11.83 3.54
C PRO A 237 -12.55 10.92 4.08
N THR A 238 -12.22 9.69 4.41
CA THR A 238 -13.12 8.69 4.99
C THR A 238 -14.20 8.10 4.08
N ILE A 239 -14.28 8.48 2.79
CA ILE A 239 -15.18 7.87 1.81
C ILE A 239 -14.41 6.86 0.96
N GLY A 240 -14.77 5.60 1.10
CA GLY A 240 -14.29 4.53 0.24
C GLY A 240 -15.32 4.09 -0.79
N LEU A 241 -14.94 3.22 -1.73
CA LEU A 241 -15.78 2.73 -2.83
C LEU A 241 -17.17 2.26 -2.36
N VAL A 242 -17.23 1.52 -1.25
CA VAL A 242 -18.49 1.03 -0.70
C VAL A 242 -19.38 2.18 -0.22
N LEU A 243 -18.78 3.18 0.42
CA LEU A 243 -19.51 4.33 0.94
C LEU A 243 -19.89 5.30 -0.20
N ALA A 244 -19.02 5.53 -1.17
CA ALA A 244 -19.34 6.29 -2.39
C ALA A 244 -20.52 5.67 -3.14
N LYS A 245 -20.54 4.35 -3.35
CA LYS A 245 -21.67 3.63 -3.95
C LYS A 245 -22.95 3.79 -3.14
N ARG A 246 -22.88 3.76 -1.80
CA ARG A 246 -24.06 3.97 -0.94
C ARG A 246 -24.59 5.39 -1.01
N ILE A 247 -23.70 6.39 -1.08
CA ILE A 247 -24.09 7.79 -1.28
C ILE A 247 -24.81 7.94 -2.63
N ILE A 248 -24.24 7.41 -3.70
CA ILE A 248 -24.87 7.47 -5.04
C ILE A 248 -26.23 6.75 -5.05
N ALA A 249 -26.31 5.57 -4.43
CA ALA A 249 -27.57 4.81 -4.36
C ALA A 249 -28.66 5.48 -3.48
N ALA A 250 -28.26 6.37 -2.57
CA ALA A 250 -29.18 7.10 -1.69
C ALA A 250 -29.65 8.44 -2.27
N ARG A 251 -29.21 8.82 -3.47
CA ARG A 251 -29.65 10.04 -4.19
C ARG A 251 -31.11 9.91 -4.64
N PRO A 252 -31.86 11.04 -4.73
CA PRO A 252 -31.42 12.42 -4.50
C PRO A 252 -31.48 12.84 -3.02
N PHE A 253 -30.53 13.68 -2.62
CA PHE A 253 -30.52 14.36 -1.31
C PHE A 253 -31.08 15.77 -1.45
N ARG A 254 -31.85 16.21 -0.46
CA ARG A 254 -32.35 17.61 -0.39
C ARG A 254 -31.24 18.60 0.03
N SER A 255 -30.30 18.13 0.81
CA SER A 255 -29.10 18.85 1.21
C SER A 255 -27.98 17.88 1.59
N ALA A 256 -26.73 18.36 1.63
CA ALA A 256 -25.60 17.57 2.08
C ALA A 256 -25.75 17.08 3.56
N ASP A 257 -26.63 17.69 4.33
CA ASP A 257 -26.87 17.29 5.73
C ASP A 257 -27.56 15.92 5.83
N GLU A 258 -28.21 15.48 4.77
CA GLU A 258 -28.82 14.14 4.71
C GLU A 258 -27.81 13.00 4.59
N LEU A 259 -26.53 13.32 4.28
CA LEU A 259 -25.45 12.34 4.30
C LEU A 259 -25.33 11.58 5.63
N ARG A 260 -25.72 12.20 6.76
CA ARG A 260 -25.76 11.53 8.07
C ARG A 260 -26.67 10.33 8.13
N HIS A 261 -27.66 10.20 7.22
CA HIS A 261 -28.59 9.10 7.15
C HIS A 261 -28.05 7.92 6.30
N VAL A 262 -26.95 8.12 5.57
CA VAL A 262 -26.33 7.07 4.78
C VAL A 262 -25.64 6.06 5.71
N LYS A 263 -26.01 4.78 5.58
CA LYS A 263 -25.41 3.70 6.38
C LYS A 263 -23.89 3.68 6.25
N GLY A 264 -23.19 3.94 7.37
CA GLY A 264 -21.73 4.04 7.42
C GLY A 264 -21.18 5.48 7.58
N ILE A 265 -22.08 6.49 7.59
CA ILE A 265 -21.74 7.87 7.92
C ILE A 265 -22.31 8.20 9.32
N GLY A 266 -21.52 7.95 10.35
CA GLY A 266 -21.85 8.39 11.71
C GLY A 266 -21.46 9.85 11.96
N ALA A 267 -21.84 10.41 13.11
CA ALA A 267 -21.63 11.82 13.45
C ALA A 267 -20.19 12.32 13.25
N LYS A 268 -19.18 11.52 13.65
CA LYS A 268 -17.76 11.86 13.48
C LYS A 268 -17.32 11.94 12.00
N LYS A 269 -17.81 11.03 11.16
CA LYS A 269 -17.53 11.05 9.71
C LYS A 269 -18.25 12.21 9.04
N TYR A 270 -19.53 12.40 9.37
CA TYR A 270 -20.31 13.52 8.85
C TYR A 270 -19.65 14.86 9.12
N ALA A 271 -19.19 15.12 10.35
CA ALA A 271 -18.51 16.36 10.70
C ALA A 271 -17.23 16.60 9.86
N LYS A 272 -16.51 15.54 9.48
CA LYS A 272 -15.33 15.63 8.61
C LYS A 272 -15.69 15.85 7.14
N LEU A 273 -16.83 15.35 6.69
CA LEU A 273 -17.25 15.38 5.29
C LEU A 273 -18.02 16.64 4.92
N ARG A 274 -18.83 17.17 5.85
CA ARG A 274 -19.72 18.30 5.59
C ARG A 274 -19.05 19.53 4.94
N PRO A 275 -17.81 19.91 5.30
CA PRO A 275 -17.12 21.06 4.69
C PRO A 275 -16.85 20.93 3.17
N TYR A 276 -16.83 19.72 2.64
CA TYR A 276 -16.52 19.43 1.23
C TYR A 276 -17.75 19.49 0.31
N PHE A 277 -18.96 19.62 0.89
CA PHE A 277 -20.21 19.66 0.14
C PHE A 277 -20.88 21.03 0.21
N GLN A 278 -21.60 21.36 -0.86
CA GLN A 278 -22.48 22.54 -0.91
C GLN A 278 -23.65 22.42 0.06
#